data_ba9616abd15ccdc82a6f7c452c36218a
#
_entry.id   ba9616abd15ccdc82a6f7c452c36218a
#
_cell.length_a   1.000
_cell.length_b   1.000
_cell.length_c   1.000
_cell.angle_alpha   90.00
_cell.angle_beta   90.00
_cell.angle_gamma   90.00
#
_symmetry.space_group_name_H-M   'P 1'
#
loop_
_entity.id
_entity.type
_entity.pdbx_description
1 polymer ?
#
loop_
_entity_poly.entity_id
_entity_poly.type
_entity_poly.pdbx_seq_one_letter_code
_entity_poly.pdbx_strand_id
1 'polypeptide(L)'
;MRISVVRSSGFAEPRRSVALDDVQLPAEFGPAIQALAQLARSQGRTRPGPVLRSQPHYVITVQDAQGPVLLTLYESQVPPSLRPLLDEIMRYAG
;
A
#
# COMPACT_ATOMS: atom_id res chain seq x y z
N MET A 1 -8.73 7.92 -7.52
CA MET A 1 -7.57 7.80 -6.63
C MET A 1 -6.67 6.68 -7.14
N ARG A 2 -5.40 6.98 -7.30
CA ARG A 2 -4.43 6.01 -7.77
C ARG A 2 -3.67 5.41 -6.59
N ILE A 3 -3.53 4.10 -6.59
CA ILE A 3 -2.86 3.38 -5.52
C ILE A 3 -1.69 2.61 -6.13
N SER A 4 -0.50 2.80 -5.57
CA SER A 4 0.68 2.03 -5.95
C SER A 4 1.19 1.30 -4.72
N VAL A 5 1.51 0.03 -4.87
CA VAL A 5 2.02 -0.78 -3.78
C VAL A 5 3.29 -1.48 -4.25
N VAL A 6 4.34 -1.33 -3.46
CA VAL A 6 5.58 -2.08 -3.64
C VAL A 6 5.76 -2.97 -2.42
N ARG A 7 5.76 -4.28 -2.62
CA ARG A 7 6.01 -5.24 -1.56
C ARG A 7 7.44 -5.73 -1.64
N SER A 8 8.12 -5.70 -0.51
CA SER A 8 9.47 -6.23 -0.35
C SER A 8 9.46 -7.30 0.73
N SER A 9 9.90 -8.51 0.40
CA SER A 9 9.87 -9.66 1.32
C SER A 9 11.25 -10.00 1.88
N GLY A 10 12.15 -9.04 1.90
CA GLY A 10 13.51 -9.24 2.37
C GLY A 10 14.51 -9.36 1.23
N PHE A 11 15.71 -9.84 1.54
CA PHE A 11 16.80 -9.85 0.55
C PHE A 11 16.68 -10.95 -0.50
N ALA A 12 15.98 -12.02 -0.18
CA ALA A 12 15.99 -13.24 -1.01
C ALA A 12 14.95 -13.23 -2.13
N GLU A 13 13.96 -12.33 -2.08
CA GLU A 13 12.87 -12.31 -3.05
C GLU A 13 12.85 -11.01 -3.82
N PRO A 14 12.47 -11.05 -5.12
CA PRO A 14 12.32 -9.82 -5.90
C PRO A 14 11.16 -8.98 -5.38
N ARG A 15 11.28 -7.68 -5.55
CA ARG A 15 10.19 -6.77 -5.22
C ARG A 15 9.03 -6.99 -6.17
N ARG A 16 7.83 -6.93 -5.63
CA ARG A 16 6.61 -6.91 -6.43
C ARG A 16 6.01 -5.52 -6.37
N SER A 17 5.60 -5.00 -7.50
CA SER A 17 4.97 -3.69 -7.57
C SER A 17 3.73 -3.75 -8.44
N VAL A 18 2.75 -2.94 -8.08
CA VAL A 18 1.52 -2.79 -8.83
C VAL A 18 1.00 -1.38 -8.66
N ALA A 19 0.42 -0.82 -9.71
CA ALA A 19 -0.24 0.47 -9.68
C ALA A 19 -1.60 0.32 -10.35
N LEU A 20 -2.66 0.81 -9.68
CA LEU A 20 -4.02 0.74 -10.21
C LEU A 20 -4.86 1.90 -9.67
N ASP A 21 -6.01 2.11 -10.29
CA ASP A 21 -7.01 3.03 -9.77
C ASP A 21 -7.98 2.29 -8.86
N ASP A 22 -8.52 2.99 -7.87
CA ASP A 22 -9.46 2.41 -6.93
C ASP A 22 -10.70 1.85 -7.63
N VAL A 23 -11.09 2.41 -8.76
CA VAL A 23 -12.23 1.92 -9.54
C VAL A 23 -12.00 0.54 -10.15
N GLN A 24 -10.75 0.09 -10.23
CA GLN A 24 -10.42 -1.24 -10.72
C GLN A 24 -10.61 -2.33 -9.67
N LEU A 25 -10.80 -1.92 -8.41
CA LEU A 25 -11.03 -2.85 -7.31
C LEU A 25 -12.52 -3.11 -7.13
N PRO A 26 -12.92 -4.33 -6.67
CA PRO A 26 -14.31 -4.60 -6.37
C PRO A 26 -14.90 -3.62 -5.36
N ALA A 27 -16.17 -3.30 -5.52
CA ALA A 27 -16.85 -2.32 -4.68
C ALA A 27 -16.86 -2.72 -3.19
N GLU A 28 -16.76 -4.00 -2.89
CA GLU A 28 -16.69 -4.50 -1.51
C GLU A 28 -15.48 -3.99 -0.74
N PHE A 29 -14.44 -3.54 -1.43
CA PHE A 29 -13.24 -2.99 -0.81
C PHE A 29 -13.33 -1.49 -0.54
N GLY A 30 -14.47 -0.85 -0.87
CA GLY A 30 -14.65 0.58 -0.64
C GLY A 30 -14.30 1.05 0.77
N PRO A 31 -14.84 0.42 1.84
CA PRO A 31 -14.48 0.82 3.20
C PRO A 31 -12.99 0.67 3.52
N ALA A 32 -12.36 -0.39 3.02
CA ALA A 32 -10.93 -0.61 3.23
C ALA A 32 -10.09 0.43 2.49
N ILE A 33 -10.51 0.83 1.29
CA ILE A 33 -9.84 1.88 0.52
C ILE A 33 -9.93 3.21 1.28
N GLN A 34 -11.08 3.53 1.86
CA GLN A 34 -11.25 4.73 2.68
C GLN A 34 -10.35 4.70 3.91
N ALA A 35 -10.26 3.55 4.58
CA ALA A 35 -9.40 3.37 5.74
C ALA A 35 -7.92 3.56 5.35
N LEU A 36 -7.50 3.01 4.22
CA LEU A 36 -6.15 3.19 3.70
C LEU A 36 -5.85 4.67 3.42
N ALA A 37 -6.78 5.36 2.78
CA ALA A 37 -6.61 6.78 2.47
C ALA A 37 -6.49 7.62 3.75
N GLN A 38 -7.29 7.33 4.77
CA GLN A 38 -7.20 8.03 6.05
C GLN A 38 -5.88 7.74 6.76
N LEU A 39 -5.42 6.50 6.75
CA LEU A 39 -4.15 6.13 7.34
C LEU A 39 -3.00 6.85 6.64
N ALA A 40 -3.05 6.93 5.31
CA ALA A 40 -2.04 7.64 4.55
C ALA A 40 -2.02 9.13 4.89
N ARG A 41 -3.18 9.75 5.07
CA ARG A 41 -3.25 11.16 5.46
C ARG A 41 -2.70 11.42 6.86
N SER A 42 -2.90 10.49 7.80
CA SER A 42 -2.47 10.67 9.18
C SER A 42 -1.01 10.29 9.40
N GLN A 43 -0.49 9.31 8.68
CA GLN A 43 0.85 8.76 8.91
C GLN A 43 1.76 8.83 7.69
N GLY A 44 1.19 9.13 6.52
CA GLY A 44 1.95 9.18 5.28
C GLY A 44 2.88 10.38 5.21
N ARG A 45 3.87 10.28 4.33
CA ARG A 45 4.89 11.30 4.10
C ARG A 45 5.01 11.57 2.62
N THR A 46 5.59 12.71 2.28
CA THR A 46 5.86 13.06 0.88
C THR A 46 7.16 12.44 0.37
N ARG A 47 8.00 11.93 1.27
CA ARG A 47 9.27 11.29 0.93
C ARG A 47 9.36 9.93 1.59
N PRO A 48 10.02 8.96 0.93
CA PRO A 48 10.25 7.66 1.55
C PRO A 48 11.09 7.81 2.82
N GLY A 49 10.66 7.14 3.90
CA GLY A 49 11.42 7.07 5.13
C GLY A 49 12.37 5.89 5.13
N PRO A 50 13.24 5.82 6.15
CA PRO A 50 14.13 4.68 6.30
C PRO A 50 13.34 3.42 6.63
N VAL A 51 13.75 2.29 6.06
CA VAL A 51 13.13 0.98 6.31
C VAL A 51 14.20 -0.06 6.56
N LEU A 52 13.87 -1.05 7.38
CA LEU A 52 14.71 -2.22 7.59
C LEU A 52 14.48 -3.19 6.43
N ARG A 53 15.41 -3.23 5.51
CA ARG A 53 15.29 -4.02 4.28
C ARG A 53 15.17 -5.52 4.52
N SER A 54 15.65 -5.99 5.67
CA SER A 54 15.56 -7.40 6.04
C SER A 54 14.16 -7.83 6.48
N GLN A 55 13.25 -6.88 6.72
CA GLN A 55 11.89 -7.17 7.16
C GLN A 55 10.90 -6.98 6.02
N PRO A 56 9.93 -7.90 5.86
CA PRO A 56 8.88 -7.72 4.87
C PRO A 56 8.10 -6.44 5.13
N HIS A 57 7.88 -5.65 4.08
CA HIS A 57 7.16 -4.39 4.22
C HIS A 57 6.49 -3.99 2.92
N TYR A 58 5.53 -3.08 3.05
CA TYR A 58 4.83 -2.46 1.91
C TYR A 58 5.17 -0.98 1.88
N VAL A 59 5.45 -0.47 0.70
CA VAL A 59 5.48 0.98 0.44
C VAL A 59 4.26 1.28 -0.42
N ILE A 60 3.33 2.02 0.14
CA ILE A 60 2.04 2.31 -0.48
C ILE A 60 2.01 3.79 -0.83
N THR A 61 1.77 4.11 -2.09
CA THR A 61 1.58 5.48 -2.54
C THR A 61 0.12 5.67 -2.87
N VAL A 62 -0.51 6.62 -2.19
CA VAL A 62 -1.89 7.02 -2.46
C VAL A 62 -1.86 8.39 -3.10
N GLN A 63 -2.36 8.49 -4.33
CA GLN A 63 -2.39 9.74 -5.07
C GLN A 63 -3.82 10.14 -5.37
N ASP A 64 -4.21 11.30 -4.89
CA ASP A 64 -5.50 11.93 -5.17
C ASP A 64 -5.27 13.37 -5.68
N ALA A 65 -6.33 14.18 -5.66
CA ALA A 65 -6.24 15.57 -6.11
C ALA A 65 -5.27 16.42 -5.30
N GLN A 66 -4.92 16.00 -4.09
CA GLN A 66 -4.00 16.72 -3.21
C GLN A 66 -2.53 16.29 -3.41
N GLY A 67 -2.29 15.30 -4.24
CA GLY A 67 -0.96 14.83 -4.57
C GLY A 67 -0.63 13.48 -3.92
N PRO A 68 0.58 12.96 -4.16
CA PRO A 68 0.97 11.66 -3.65
C PRO A 68 1.37 11.72 -2.18
N VAL A 69 0.99 10.68 -1.44
CA VAL A 69 1.42 10.45 -0.06
C VAL A 69 1.92 9.02 0.05
N LEU A 70 3.10 8.85 0.65
CA LEU A 70 3.72 7.54 0.84
C LEU A 70 3.49 7.04 2.25
N LEU A 71 3.11 5.79 2.36
CA LEU A 71 2.89 5.11 3.62
C LEU A 71 3.73 3.83 3.62
N THR A 72 4.60 3.67 4.63
CA THR A 72 5.41 2.46 4.77
C THR A 72 4.88 1.65 5.94
N LEU A 73 4.52 0.40 5.69
CA LEU A 73 4.05 -0.51 6.70
C LEU A 73 4.84 -1.81 6.65
N TYR A 74 5.44 -2.19 7.78
CA TYR A 74 5.94 -3.55 7.92
C TYR A 74 4.76 -4.52 7.92
N GLU A 75 4.97 -5.74 7.44
CA GLU A 75 3.91 -6.72 7.35
C GLU A 75 3.22 -6.95 8.70
N SER A 76 3.99 -6.92 9.79
CA SER A 76 3.45 -7.06 11.14
C SER A 76 2.61 -5.88 11.61
N GLN A 77 2.73 -4.73 10.95
CA GLN A 77 2.00 -3.50 11.29
C GLN A 77 0.72 -3.30 10.50
N VAL A 78 0.48 -4.14 9.49
CA VAL A 78 -0.72 -4.01 8.65
C VAL A 78 -1.95 -4.29 9.50
N PRO A 79 -2.89 -3.32 9.60
CA PRO A 79 -4.14 -3.57 10.32
C PRO A 79 -4.90 -4.73 9.69
N PRO A 80 -5.57 -5.58 10.48
CA PRO A 80 -6.34 -6.71 9.92
C PRO A 80 -7.40 -6.28 8.91
N SER A 81 -7.96 -5.09 9.06
CA SER A 81 -8.96 -4.57 8.12
C SER A 81 -8.38 -4.24 6.75
N LEU A 82 -7.08 -4.04 6.64
CA LEU A 82 -6.41 -3.72 5.37
C LEU A 82 -5.79 -4.93 4.69
N ARG A 83 -5.63 -6.05 5.40
CA ARG A 83 -5.00 -7.24 4.81
C ARG A 83 -5.73 -7.77 3.57
N PRO A 84 -7.07 -7.92 3.58
CA PRO A 84 -7.77 -8.35 2.37
C PRO A 84 -7.59 -7.41 1.19
N LEU A 85 -7.54 -6.10 1.46
CA LEU A 85 -7.32 -5.11 0.40
C LEU A 85 -5.93 -5.25 -0.19
N LEU A 86 -4.89 -5.36 0.63
CA LEU A 86 -3.52 -5.51 0.14
C LEU A 86 -3.36 -6.82 -0.62
N ASP A 87 -3.97 -7.91 -0.14
CA ASP A 87 -3.94 -9.18 -0.84
C ASP A 87 -4.60 -9.07 -2.23
N GLU A 88 -5.73 -8.38 -2.32
CA GLU A 88 -6.40 -8.16 -3.59
C GLU A 88 -5.55 -7.32 -4.54
N ILE A 89 -4.98 -6.23 -4.05
CA ILE A 89 -4.09 -5.39 -4.86
C ILE A 89 -2.91 -6.20 -5.39
N MET A 90 -2.28 -7.02 -4.55
CA MET A 90 -1.11 -7.79 -4.94
C MET A 90 -1.42 -8.89 -5.96
N ARG A 91 -2.68 -9.25 -6.14
CA ARG A 91 -3.08 -10.16 -7.21
C ARG A 91 -2.86 -9.57 -8.60
N TYR A 92 -2.88 -8.26 -8.72
CA TYR A 92 -2.63 -7.56 -9.98
C TYR A 92 -1.14 -7.37 -10.24
N ALA A 93 -0.28 -7.69 -9.28
CA ALA A 93 1.16 -7.64 -9.48
C ALA A 93 1.58 -8.78 -10.38
N GLY A 94 2.20 -8.44 -11.48
CA GLY A 94 2.68 -9.41 -12.45
C GLY A 94 3.87 -10.21 -12.00
#